data_2c2634ace856ac63fe0631912f783767
#
_entry.id   2c2634ace856ac63fe0631912f783767
#
_cell.length_a   1.000
_cell.length_b   1.000
_cell.length_c   1.000
_cell.angle_alpha   90.00
_cell.angle_beta   90.00
_cell.angle_gamma   90.00
#
_symmetry.space_group_name_H-M   'P 1'
#
loop_
_entity.id
_entity.type
_entity.pdbx_description
1 polymer ?
#
loop_
_entity_poly.entity_id
_entity_poly.type
_entity_poly.pdbx_seq_one_letter_code
_entity_poly.pdbx_strand_id
1 'polypeptide(L)'
;MKLVLDTNVYCDYAEGAPDVVEAMAHYGEFLFIPSVALGELNYAFMKGRRQQFNERKLRQVINRLKMDIIDVNADVARKYGMIFLSLERKGTKIPINDLWIAACCMEVGGTLLTRDKHFTQVDQIDVMIL
;
A
#
# COMPACT_ATOMS: atom_id res chain seq x y z
N MET A 1 14.62 -2.90 5.62
CA MET A 1 13.63 -3.46 4.65
C MET A 1 12.78 -2.31 4.12
N LYS A 2 12.41 -2.37 2.85
CA LYS A 2 11.47 -1.41 2.25
C LYS A 2 10.05 -1.92 2.49
N LEU A 3 9.26 -1.20 3.26
CA LEU A 3 7.85 -1.53 3.49
C LEU A 3 6.94 -0.63 2.67
N VAL A 4 6.02 -1.25 1.95
CA VAL A 4 4.97 -0.56 1.20
C VAL A 4 3.65 -0.78 1.94
N LEU A 5 2.96 0.30 2.30
CA LEU A 5 1.73 0.21 3.09
C LEU A 5 0.50 0.04 2.20
N ASP A 6 -0.27 -1.01 2.46
CA ASP A 6 -1.64 -1.12 1.96
C ASP A 6 -2.53 -0.06 2.64
N THR A 7 -3.62 0.33 2.00
CA THR A 7 -4.51 1.40 2.46
C THR A 7 -4.99 1.16 3.90
N ASN A 8 -5.48 -0.05 4.20
CA ASN A 8 -6.01 -0.37 5.53
C ASN A 8 -4.92 -0.39 6.60
N VAL A 9 -3.69 -0.73 6.23
CA VAL A 9 -2.56 -0.70 7.15
C VAL A 9 -2.25 0.73 7.58
N TYR A 10 -2.33 1.69 6.66
CA TYR A 10 -2.20 3.09 7.04
C TYR A 10 -3.30 3.48 8.06
N CYS A 11 -4.55 3.10 7.81
CA CYS A 11 -5.66 3.39 8.71
C CYS A 11 -5.40 2.82 10.11
N ASP A 12 -4.94 1.58 10.17
CA ASP A 12 -4.63 0.92 11.44
C ASP A 12 -3.47 1.61 12.16
N TYR A 13 -2.44 2.03 11.42
CA TYR A 13 -1.36 2.83 12.00
C TYR A 13 -1.89 4.14 12.59
N ALA A 14 -2.74 4.83 11.85
CA ALA A 14 -3.31 6.11 12.30
C ALA A 14 -4.16 5.94 13.57
N GLU A 15 -4.76 4.79 13.77
CA GLU A 15 -5.53 4.44 14.98
C GLU A 15 -4.68 3.84 16.09
N GLY A 16 -3.39 3.65 15.85
CA GLY A 16 -2.44 3.14 16.84
C GLY A 16 -2.47 1.64 17.05
N ALA A 17 -2.89 0.86 16.05
CA ALA A 17 -2.89 -0.62 16.15
C ALA A 17 -1.48 -1.12 16.48
N PRO A 18 -1.29 -1.83 17.61
CA PRO A 18 0.06 -2.16 18.10
C PRO A 18 0.86 -3.02 17.15
N ASP A 19 0.24 -3.99 16.48
CA ASP A 19 0.93 -4.88 15.54
C ASP A 19 1.48 -4.13 14.33
N VAL A 20 0.72 -3.16 13.82
CA VAL A 20 1.15 -2.32 12.70
C VAL A 20 2.29 -1.39 13.14
N VAL A 21 2.10 -0.71 14.27
CA VAL A 21 3.12 0.21 14.81
C VAL A 21 4.44 -0.52 15.04
N GLU A 22 4.39 -1.70 15.63
CA GLU A 22 5.58 -2.52 15.88
C GLU A 22 6.24 -2.99 14.58
N ALA A 23 5.46 -3.48 13.62
CA ALA A 23 5.99 -3.96 12.35
C ALA A 23 6.70 -2.83 11.60
N MET A 24 6.10 -1.64 11.55
CA MET A 24 6.70 -0.48 10.90
C MET A 24 7.98 -0.02 11.62
N ALA A 25 7.97 -0.01 12.94
CA ALA A 25 9.15 0.37 13.72
C ALA A 25 10.29 -0.63 13.58
N HIS A 26 9.97 -1.91 13.51
CA HIS A 26 10.98 -2.97 13.47
C HIS A 26 11.55 -3.22 12.08
N TYR A 27 10.70 -3.21 11.04
CA TYR A 27 11.09 -3.58 9.68
C TYR A 27 11.16 -2.40 8.71
N GLY A 28 10.57 -1.26 9.04
CA GLY A 28 10.42 -0.13 8.14
C GLY A 28 11.62 0.80 8.09
N GLU A 29 12.77 0.30 7.64
CA GLU A 29 13.91 1.18 7.38
C GLU A 29 13.53 2.25 6.35
N PHE A 30 12.85 1.85 5.27
CA PHE A 30 12.29 2.75 4.28
C PHE A 30 10.79 2.47 4.18
N LEU A 31 9.97 3.53 4.23
CA LEU A 31 8.52 3.44 4.19
C LEU A 31 7.98 4.09 2.93
N PHE A 32 7.03 3.41 2.29
CA PHE A 32 6.41 3.85 1.03
C PHE A 32 4.90 3.75 1.14
N ILE A 33 4.20 4.65 0.45
CA ILE A 33 2.75 4.56 0.26
C ILE A 33 2.42 4.77 -1.22
N PRO A 34 1.68 3.84 -1.86
CA PRO A 34 1.27 4.03 -3.24
C PRO A 34 0.29 5.21 -3.39
N SER A 35 0.42 5.97 -4.47
CA SER A 35 -0.55 7.04 -4.79
C SER A 35 -1.98 6.50 -4.93
N VAL A 36 -2.12 5.24 -5.37
CA VAL A 36 -3.42 4.55 -5.41
C VAL A 36 -4.04 4.45 -4.02
N ALA A 37 -3.24 4.10 -3.02
CA ALA A 37 -3.70 4.07 -1.63
C ALA A 37 -4.11 5.46 -1.14
N LEU A 38 -3.36 6.50 -1.53
CA LEU A 38 -3.75 7.89 -1.21
C LEU A 38 -5.10 8.23 -1.82
N GLY A 39 -5.37 7.77 -3.05
CA GLY A 39 -6.67 7.98 -3.69
C GLY A 39 -7.80 7.31 -2.91
N GLU A 40 -7.61 6.09 -2.46
CA GLU A 40 -8.59 5.39 -1.63
C GLU A 40 -8.82 6.10 -0.29
N LEU A 41 -7.75 6.57 0.35
CA LEU A 41 -7.83 7.32 1.61
C LEU A 41 -8.57 8.63 1.43
N ASN A 42 -8.22 9.40 0.39
CA ASN A 42 -8.90 10.67 0.11
C ASN A 42 -10.39 10.49 -0.15
N TYR A 43 -10.76 9.47 -0.91
CA TYR A 43 -12.16 9.14 -1.11
C TYR A 43 -12.87 8.87 0.22
N ALA A 44 -12.28 8.04 1.07
CA ALA A 44 -12.85 7.72 2.38
C ALA A 44 -12.99 8.96 3.27
N PHE A 45 -11.98 9.84 3.26
CA PHE A 45 -12.02 11.08 4.06
C PHE A 45 -13.12 12.03 3.57
N MET A 46 -13.24 12.20 2.24
CA MET A 46 -14.27 13.07 1.64
C MET A 46 -15.68 12.56 1.93
N LYS A 47 -15.85 11.25 1.99
CA LYS A 47 -17.12 10.61 2.28
C LYS A 47 -17.50 10.68 3.77
N GLY A 48 -16.50 10.79 4.64
CA GLY A 48 -16.68 10.83 6.09
C GLY A 48 -16.94 12.23 6.64
N ARG A 49 -16.94 12.34 7.98
CA ARG A 49 -17.27 13.60 8.68
C ARG A 49 -16.06 14.39 9.15
N ARG A 50 -14.85 13.82 9.06
CA ARG A 50 -13.62 14.40 9.60
C ARG A 50 -12.58 14.58 8.51
N GLN A 51 -13.00 15.00 7.33
CA GLN A 51 -12.13 15.11 6.17
C GLN A 51 -10.87 15.93 6.44
N GLN A 52 -11.02 17.15 6.93
CA GLN A 52 -9.88 18.04 7.15
C GLN A 52 -8.91 17.49 8.19
N PHE A 53 -9.44 16.94 9.27
CA PHE A 53 -8.63 16.31 10.32
C PHE A 53 -7.83 15.12 9.76
N ASN A 54 -8.49 14.24 9.02
CA ASN A 54 -7.87 13.03 8.48
C ASN A 54 -6.84 13.35 7.39
N GLU A 55 -7.11 14.32 6.54
CA GLU A 55 -6.14 14.78 5.53
C GLU A 55 -4.90 15.40 6.17
N ARG A 56 -5.08 16.20 7.20
CA ARG A 56 -3.98 16.80 7.94
C ARG A 56 -3.13 15.72 8.62
N LYS A 57 -3.78 14.75 9.25
CA LYS A 57 -3.08 13.64 9.92
C LYS A 57 -2.27 12.82 8.92
N LEU A 58 -2.82 12.54 7.74
CA LEU A 58 -2.09 11.82 6.69
C LEU A 58 -0.83 12.57 6.28
N ARG A 59 -0.92 13.88 6.03
CA ARG A 59 0.26 14.69 5.69
C ARG A 59 1.29 14.68 6.81
N GLN A 60 0.85 14.77 8.07
CA GLN A 60 1.74 14.74 9.23
C GLN A 60 2.47 13.40 9.35
N VAL A 61 1.76 12.28 9.15
CA VAL A 61 2.35 10.94 9.21
C VAL A 61 3.38 10.76 8.10
N ILE A 62 3.04 11.13 6.86
CA ILE A 62 3.96 11.04 5.72
C ILE A 62 5.25 11.84 6.01
N ASN A 63 5.11 13.07 6.51
CA ASN A 63 6.26 13.92 6.78
C ASN A 63 7.09 13.40 7.96
N ARG A 64 6.44 13.01 9.05
CA ARG A 64 7.12 12.55 10.26
C ARG A 64 7.90 11.26 10.03
N LEU A 65 7.31 10.33 9.29
CA LEU A 65 7.91 9.03 8.99
C LEU A 65 8.79 9.07 7.73
N LYS A 66 8.86 10.21 7.06
CA LYS A 66 9.60 10.38 5.80
C LYS A 66 9.20 9.32 4.77
N MET A 67 7.90 9.09 4.63
CA MET A 67 7.38 8.14 3.68
C MET A 67 7.51 8.68 2.26
N ASP A 68 7.95 7.83 1.35
CA ASP A 68 7.97 8.15 -0.07
C ASP A 68 6.67 7.71 -0.72
N ILE A 69 6.14 8.53 -1.62
CA ILE A 69 4.95 8.22 -2.40
C ILE A 69 5.37 7.53 -3.69
N ILE A 70 4.77 6.37 -3.98
CA ILE A 70 5.02 5.66 -5.24
C ILE A 70 3.96 6.10 -6.24
N ASP A 71 4.36 6.89 -7.22
CA ASP A 71 3.46 7.35 -8.27
C ASP A 71 3.26 6.28 -9.35
N VAL A 72 2.09 6.28 -9.96
CA VAL A 72 1.79 5.42 -11.11
C VAL A 72 2.37 6.08 -12.36
N ASN A 73 3.52 5.58 -12.80
CA ASN A 73 4.20 6.02 -14.01
C ASN A 73 4.21 4.90 -15.06
N ALA A 74 4.93 5.09 -16.16
CA ALA A 74 4.99 4.10 -17.25
C ALA A 74 5.60 2.77 -16.79
N ASP A 75 6.59 2.80 -15.90
CA ASP A 75 7.23 1.59 -15.39
C ASP A 75 6.26 0.80 -14.49
N VAL A 76 5.51 1.47 -13.63
CA VAL A 76 4.46 0.86 -12.82
C VAL A 76 3.35 0.28 -13.70
N ALA A 77 2.96 1.01 -14.75
CA ALA A 77 1.95 0.52 -15.69
C ALA A 77 2.38 -0.78 -16.38
N ARG A 78 3.66 -0.91 -16.75
CA ARG A 78 4.20 -2.15 -17.31
C ARG A 78 4.11 -3.30 -16.30
N LYS A 79 4.47 -3.04 -15.05
CA LYS A 79 4.40 -4.04 -13.97
C LYS A 79 2.96 -4.47 -13.67
N TYR A 80 2.01 -3.55 -13.76
CA TYR A 80 0.59 -3.86 -13.68
C TYR A 80 0.21 -4.91 -14.74
N GLY A 81 0.62 -4.71 -16.00
CA GLY A 81 0.35 -5.65 -17.06
C GLY A 81 0.96 -7.03 -16.80
N MET A 82 2.20 -7.07 -16.31
CA MET A 82 2.89 -8.32 -15.97
C MET A 82 2.15 -9.09 -14.87
N ILE A 83 1.74 -8.42 -13.81
CA ILE A 83 1.04 -9.04 -12.69
C ILE A 83 -0.34 -9.52 -13.13
N PHE A 84 -1.07 -8.69 -13.87
CA PHE A 84 -2.40 -9.04 -14.36
C PHE A 84 -2.36 -10.33 -15.20
N LEU A 85 -1.43 -10.39 -16.15
CA LEU A 85 -1.27 -11.58 -17.01
C LEU A 85 -0.93 -12.82 -16.18
N SER A 86 -0.05 -12.69 -15.20
CA SER A 86 0.33 -13.78 -14.30
C SER A 86 -0.88 -14.32 -13.52
N LEU A 87 -1.73 -13.41 -13.00
CA LEU A 87 -2.94 -13.80 -12.27
C LEU A 87 -3.97 -14.46 -13.18
N GLU A 88 -4.14 -13.97 -14.40
CA GLU A 88 -5.03 -14.61 -15.38
C GLU A 88 -4.61 -16.04 -15.67
N ARG A 89 -3.32 -16.27 -15.86
CA ARG A 89 -2.78 -17.61 -16.12
C ARG A 89 -2.97 -18.56 -14.96
N LYS A 90 -3.02 -18.05 -13.74
CA LYS A 90 -3.36 -18.84 -12.55
C LYS A 90 -4.86 -19.06 -12.38
N GLY A 91 -5.70 -18.35 -13.13
CA GLY A 91 -7.14 -18.35 -12.92
C GLY A 91 -7.56 -17.62 -11.65
N THR A 92 -6.77 -16.67 -11.18
CA THR A 92 -6.99 -15.90 -9.94
C THR A 92 -7.31 -14.46 -10.27
N LYS A 93 -8.28 -13.89 -9.53
CA LYS A 93 -8.63 -12.46 -9.65
C LYS A 93 -8.43 -11.78 -8.31
N ILE A 94 -7.91 -10.55 -8.37
CA ILE A 94 -7.88 -9.64 -7.22
C ILE A 94 -8.49 -8.29 -7.66
N PRO A 95 -8.95 -7.45 -6.72
CA PRO A 95 -9.47 -6.13 -7.07
C PRO A 95 -8.45 -5.29 -7.86
N ILE A 96 -8.96 -4.47 -8.79
CA ILE A 96 -8.09 -3.68 -9.69
C ILE A 96 -7.17 -2.74 -8.92
N ASN A 97 -7.68 -2.07 -7.87
CA ASN A 97 -6.82 -1.17 -7.08
C ASN A 97 -5.67 -1.94 -6.41
N ASP A 98 -5.92 -3.17 -5.98
CA ASP A 98 -4.89 -4.01 -5.37
C ASP A 98 -3.84 -4.43 -6.39
N LEU A 99 -4.24 -4.64 -7.66
CA LEU A 99 -3.29 -4.86 -8.75
C LEU A 99 -2.34 -3.67 -8.89
N TRP A 100 -2.87 -2.44 -8.85
CA TRP A 100 -2.05 -1.23 -8.93
C TRP A 100 -1.15 -1.08 -7.71
N ILE A 101 -1.64 -1.40 -6.52
CA ILE A 101 -0.83 -1.38 -5.29
C ILE A 101 0.31 -2.39 -5.40
N ALA A 102 0.04 -3.60 -5.88
CA ALA A 102 1.06 -4.61 -6.10
C ALA A 102 2.10 -4.17 -7.12
N ALA A 103 1.68 -3.52 -8.20
CA ALA A 103 2.58 -2.98 -9.22
C ALA A 103 3.50 -1.90 -8.63
N CYS A 104 2.98 -1.03 -7.79
CA CYS A 104 3.77 -0.03 -7.07
C CYS A 104 4.80 -0.69 -6.14
N CYS A 105 4.39 -1.74 -5.42
CA CYS A 105 5.30 -2.49 -4.55
C CYS A 105 6.43 -3.13 -5.36
N MET A 106 6.10 -3.73 -6.50
CA MET A 106 7.08 -4.33 -7.40
C MET A 106 8.08 -3.28 -7.91
N GLU A 107 7.63 -2.07 -8.20
CA GLU A 107 8.47 -0.98 -8.71
C GLU A 107 9.62 -0.64 -7.76
N VAL A 108 9.36 -0.58 -6.48
CA VAL A 108 10.39 -0.24 -5.49
C VAL A 108 11.14 -1.46 -4.95
N GLY A 109 10.71 -2.67 -5.33
CA GLY A 109 11.31 -3.90 -4.81
C GLY A 109 11.08 -4.06 -3.31
N GLY A 110 9.91 -3.63 -2.83
CA GLY A 110 9.58 -3.66 -1.41
C GLY A 110 8.77 -4.86 -0.99
N THR A 111 8.46 -4.91 0.31
CA THR A 111 7.56 -5.87 0.93
C THR A 111 6.24 -5.16 1.22
N LEU A 112 5.14 -5.70 0.73
CA LEU A 112 3.82 -5.14 1.00
C LEU A 112 3.36 -5.53 2.39
N LEU A 113 3.09 -4.54 3.24
CA LEU A 113 2.51 -4.73 4.55
C LEU A 113 0.98 -4.63 4.44
N THR A 114 0.27 -5.73 4.70
CA THR A 114 -1.17 -5.83 4.45
C THR A 114 -1.82 -6.82 5.41
N ARG A 115 -3.14 -6.72 5.56
CA ARG A 115 -3.95 -7.75 6.23
C ARG A 115 -4.64 -8.66 5.23
N ASP A 116 -4.52 -8.34 3.95
CA ASP A 116 -5.26 -9.01 2.87
C ASP A 116 -4.47 -10.17 2.29
N LYS A 117 -4.95 -11.38 2.54
CA LYS A 117 -4.26 -12.61 2.11
C LYS A 117 -4.24 -12.80 0.60
N HIS A 118 -5.14 -12.15 -0.15
CA HIS A 118 -5.16 -12.34 -1.60
C HIS A 118 -3.89 -11.81 -2.29
N PHE A 119 -3.16 -10.89 -1.67
CA PHE A 119 -1.87 -10.44 -2.21
C PHE A 119 -0.81 -11.53 -2.26
N THR A 120 -0.96 -12.61 -1.49
CA THR A 120 -0.06 -13.76 -1.58
C THR A 120 -0.11 -14.47 -2.93
N GLN A 121 -1.15 -14.21 -3.73
CA GLN A 121 -1.26 -14.73 -5.10
C GLN A 121 -0.37 -14.00 -6.09
N VAL A 122 0.19 -12.87 -5.71
CA VAL A 122 1.08 -12.06 -6.56
C VAL A 122 2.51 -12.52 -6.36
N ASP A 123 3.01 -13.35 -7.27
CA ASP A 123 4.34 -13.97 -7.15
C ASP A 123 5.48 -12.97 -7.25
N GLN A 124 5.25 -11.81 -7.87
CA GLN A 124 6.28 -10.83 -8.18
C GLN A 124 6.65 -9.93 -7.00
N ILE A 125 5.96 -10.03 -5.88
CA ILE A 125 6.22 -9.19 -4.69
C ILE A 125 6.36 -10.05 -3.43
N ASP A 126 7.07 -9.52 -2.45
CA ASP A 126 7.06 -10.07 -1.10
C ASP A 126 5.90 -9.45 -0.32
N VAL A 127 5.25 -10.25 0.52
CA VAL A 127 4.07 -9.83 1.29
C VAL A 127 4.28 -10.20 2.75
N MET A 128 4.01 -9.25 3.63
CA MET A 128 3.97 -9.45 5.07
C MET A 128 2.52 -9.30 5.54
N ILE A 129 1.92 -10.39 5.95
CA ILE A 129 0.53 -10.41 6.44
C ILE A 129 0.52 -10.19 7.95
N LEU A 130 -0.29 -9.24 8.40
CA LEU A 130 -0.51 -8.98 9.82
C LEU A 130 -1.81 -9.58 10.33
#